data_f72e448b1b454d12290dc40cd48d57bb
#
_entry.id   f72e448b1b454d12290dc40cd48d57bb
#
_cell.length_a   1.000
_cell.length_b   1.000
_cell.length_c   1.000
_cell.angle_alpha   90.00
_cell.angle_beta   90.00
_cell.angle_gamma   90.00
#
_symmetry.space_group_name_H-M   'P 1'
#
loop_
_entity.id
_entity.type
_entity.pdbx_description
1 polymer ?
#
loop_
_entity_poly.entity_id
_entity_poly.type
_entity_poly.pdbx_seq_one_letter_code
_entity_poly.pdbx_strand_id
1 'polypeptide(L)'
;MDSLFVDIETIPAQRPDILAHIEESLRDELAAALNDIKAPANYKDEEKIAAYVFDKRVSIKADFDAKLADKIHATGLDGAFGQVLCIGWAWNDGPIRTAYSTSLTGAGEHDTILEFFLDMPAGFRKACIVGHNVAAFDLRFLKQRAMVLGIRPPLSIPFDAKPWDDAIFDTMVQFAGVGKTISLDKLCRAFGMEGKGEISGADVWPMAQAGRFDEIAAYCADDVRKTREIWRRMTFADIGAAA
;
A
#
# COMPACT_ATOMS: atom_id res chain seq x y z
N MET A 1 7.63 -16.77 22.36
CA MET A 1 7.36 -16.98 20.91
C MET A 1 8.10 -15.87 20.21
N ASP A 2 8.83 -16.18 19.12
CA ASP A 2 9.49 -15.12 18.35
C ASP A 2 8.44 -14.24 17.68
N SER A 3 8.71 -12.93 17.60
CA SER A 3 7.85 -11.97 16.93
C SER A 3 8.56 -11.41 15.70
N LEU A 4 7.87 -11.38 14.57
CA LEU A 4 8.32 -10.73 13.34
C LEU A 4 7.45 -9.50 13.10
N PHE A 5 8.01 -8.34 13.26
CA PHE A 5 7.38 -7.07 12.92
C PHE A 5 7.57 -6.82 11.43
N VAL A 6 6.51 -6.44 10.72
CA VAL A 6 6.56 -6.21 9.28
C VAL A 6 5.63 -5.07 8.87
N ASP A 7 6.07 -4.32 7.85
CA ASP A 7 5.32 -3.28 7.17
C ASP A 7 5.75 -3.22 5.71
N ILE A 8 4.87 -2.82 4.79
CA ILE A 8 5.19 -2.67 3.37
C ILE A 8 4.74 -1.33 2.81
N GLU A 9 5.53 -0.82 1.87
CA GLU A 9 5.13 0.31 1.04
C GLU A 9 4.89 -0.15 -0.39
N THR A 10 3.79 0.30 -0.97
CA THR A 10 3.35 -0.12 -2.29
C THR A 10 3.18 1.05 -3.24
N ILE A 11 3.31 0.78 -4.53
CA ILE A 11 3.11 1.75 -5.59
C ILE A 11 2.07 1.25 -6.61
N PRO A 12 1.46 2.17 -7.37
CA PRO A 12 0.55 1.82 -8.45
C PRO A 12 1.18 0.91 -9.51
N ALA A 13 0.33 0.30 -10.32
CA ALA A 13 0.73 -0.52 -11.48
C ALA A 13 1.70 0.24 -12.39
N GLN A 14 2.79 -0.45 -12.78
CA GLN A 14 3.81 0.07 -13.69
C GLN A 14 3.87 -0.70 -15.01
N ARG A 15 3.16 -1.81 -15.13
CA ARG A 15 3.12 -2.64 -16.33
C ARG A 15 2.33 -1.96 -17.43
N PRO A 16 2.91 -1.75 -18.64
CA PRO A 16 2.23 -1.05 -19.74
C PRO A 16 0.91 -1.71 -20.19
N ASP A 17 0.84 -3.05 -20.17
CA ASP A 17 -0.37 -3.79 -20.52
C ASP A 17 -1.53 -3.56 -19.53
N ILE A 18 -1.21 -3.43 -18.24
CA ILE A 18 -2.20 -3.12 -17.19
C ILE A 18 -2.68 -1.66 -17.33
N LEU A 19 -1.74 -0.73 -17.56
CA LEU A 19 -2.10 0.68 -17.78
C LEU A 19 -3.01 0.84 -19.01
N ALA A 20 -2.67 0.17 -20.10
CA ALA A 20 -3.51 0.15 -21.31
C ALA A 20 -4.90 -0.46 -21.06
N HIS A 21 -4.98 -1.56 -20.29
CA HIS A 21 -6.25 -2.19 -19.90
C HIS A 21 -7.13 -1.24 -19.06
N ILE A 22 -6.54 -0.52 -18.11
CA ILE A 22 -7.27 0.45 -17.30
C ILE A 22 -7.80 1.60 -18.17
N GLU A 23 -6.96 2.15 -19.07
CA GLU A 23 -7.36 3.19 -20.00
C GLU A 23 -8.51 2.71 -20.91
N GLU A 24 -8.39 1.52 -21.49
CA GLU A 24 -9.41 0.93 -22.35
C GLU A 24 -10.75 0.79 -21.63
N SER A 25 -10.74 0.41 -20.36
CA SER A 25 -11.94 0.30 -19.52
C SER A 25 -12.73 1.60 -19.38
N LEU A 26 -12.13 2.76 -19.69
CA LEU A 26 -12.75 4.08 -19.63
C LEU A 26 -13.08 4.67 -21.01
N ARG A 27 -12.61 4.06 -22.10
CA ARG A 27 -12.75 4.62 -23.45
C ARG A 27 -14.21 4.77 -23.91
N ASP A 28 -15.04 3.80 -23.62
CA ASP A 28 -16.46 3.86 -24.01
C ASP A 28 -17.18 5.00 -23.30
N GLU A 29 -16.85 5.23 -22.03
CA GLU A 29 -17.37 6.32 -21.23
C GLU A 29 -16.93 7.69 -21.77
N LEU A 30 -15.65 7.83 -22.15
CA LEU A 30 -15.12 9.02 -22.80
C LEU A 30 -15.81 9.26 -24.15
N ALA A 31 -15.93 8.23 -24.98
CA ALA A 31 -16.58 8.33 -26.28
C ALA A 31 -18.05 8.77 -26.15
N ALA A 32 -18.79 8.17 -25.23
CA ALA A 32 -20.17 8.53 -24.94
C ALA A 32 -20.30 10.00 -24.49
N ALA A 33 -19.45 10.44 -23.55
CA ALA A 33 -19.44 11.81 -23.05
C ALA A 33 -19.11 12.84 -24.15
N LEU A 34 -18.16 12.53 -25.05
CA LEU A 34 -17.79 13.39 -26.16
C LEU A 34 -18.91 13.50 -27.22
N ASN A 35 -19.66 12.40 -27.44
CA ASN A 35 -20.76 12.36 -28.40
C ASN A 35 -22.04 13.05 -27.89
N ASP A 36 -22.23 13.15 -26.57
CA ASP A 36 -23.42 13.80 -26.00
C ASP A 36 -23.28 15.32 -25.78
N ILE A 37 -22.20 15.92 -26.28
CA ILE A 37 -22.02 17.37 -26.16
C ILE A 37 -23.04 18.11 -27.01
N LYS A 38 -23.94 18.85 -26.35
CA LYS A 38 -24.95 19.69 -26.97
C LYS A 38 -24.80 21.11 -26.50
N ALA A 39 -24.69 22.07 -27.44
CA ALA A 39 -24.70 23.46 -27.07
C ALA A 39 -26.09 23.86 -26.53
N PRO A 40 -26.17 24.85 -25.63
CA PRO A 40 -27.44 25.38 -25.14
C PRO A 40 -28.32 25.86 -26.31
N ALA A 41 -29.64 25.58 -26.24
CA ALA A 41 -30.61 25.85 -27.30
C ALA A 41 -30.73 27.35 -27.63
N ASN A 42 -30.31 28.24 -26.76
CA ASN A 42 -30.30 29.67 -26.94
C ASN A 42 -29.06 30.19 -27.71
N TYR A 43 -28.05 29.33 -27.97
CA TYR A 43 -26.89 29.70 -28.80
C TYR A 43 -27.30 29.57 -30.28
N LYS A 44 -27.20 30.70 -31.02
CA LYS A 44 -27.51 30.76 -32.46
C LYS A 44 -26.31 31.16 -33.30
N ASP A 45 -25.26 31.62 -32.65
CA ASP A 45 -24.00 32.02 -33.26
C ASP A 45 -23.09 30.83 -33.39
N GLU A 46 -22.64 30.54 -34.62
CA GLU A 46 -21.81 29.35 -34.91
C GLU A 46 -20.45 29.39 -34.18
N GLU A 47 -19.85 30.58 -34.06
CA GLU A 47 -18.58 30.76 -33.36
C GLU A 47 -18.73 30.46 -31.84
N LYS A 48 -19.83 30.91 -31.25
CA LYS A 48 -20.16 30.62 -29.83
C LYS A 48 -20.46 29.16 -29.60
N ILE A 49 -21.14 28.51 -30.54
CA ILE A 49 -21.40 27.07 -30.47
C ILE A 49 -20.07 26.29 -30.54
N ALA A 50 -19.21 26.64 -31.50
CA ALA A 50 -17.90 26.02 -31.68
C ALA A 50 -17.01 26.18 -30.44
N ALA A 51 -16.94 27.41 -29.88
CA ALA A 51 -16.20 27.67 -28.65
C ALA A 51 -16.73 26.84 -27.47
N TYR A 52 -18.05 26.79 -27.27
CA TYR A 52 -18.66 26.01 -26.21
C TYR A 52 -18.34 24.50 -26.34
N VAL A 53 -18.47 23.94 -27.56
CA VAL A 53 -18.14 22.52 -27.83
C VAL A 53 -16.67 22.25 -27.59
N PHE A 54 -15.79 23.16 -27.97
CA PHE A 54 -14.35 23.04 -27.72
C PHE A 54 -14.05 23.02 -26.22
N ASP A 55 -14.58 23.98 -25.47
CA ASP A 55 -14.37 24.09 -24.01
C ASP A 55 -14.90 22.85 -23.28
N LYS A 56 -16.07 22.34 -23.70
CA LYS A 56 -16.64 21.10 -23.14
C LYS A 56 -15.79 19.87 -23.44
N ARG A 57 -15.23 19.76 -24.65
CA ARG A 57 -14.30 18.68 -24.98
C ARG A 57 -13.03 18.72 -24.15
N VAL A 58 -12.48 19.91 -23.90
CA VAL A 58 -11.31 20.10 -23.04
C VAL A 58 -11.63 19.66 -21.62
N SER A 59 -12.76 20.12 -21.06
CA SER A 59 -13.21 19.70 -19.71
C SER A 59 -13.40 18.18 -19.61
N ILE A 60 -14.12 17.54 -20.53
CA ILE A 60 -14.37 16.10 -20.54
C ILE A 60 -13.05 15.31 -20.61
N LYS A 61 -12.07 15.77 -21.39
CA LYS A 61 -10.75 15.13 -21.44
C LYS A 61 -9.99 15.27 -20.14
N ALA A 62 -10.01 16.46 -19.54
CA ALA A 62 -9.37 16.68 -18.24
C ALA A 62 -9.99 15.81 -17.12
N ASP A 63 -11.32 15.68 -17.11
CA ASP A 63 -12.04 14.79 -16.17
C ASP A 63 -11.70 13.31 -16.40
N PHE A 64 -11.54 12.92 -17.66
CA PHE A 64 -11.09 11.56 -18.02
C PHE A 64 -9.66 11.30 -17.54
N ASP A 65 -8.73 12.22 -17.79
CA ASP A 65 -7.33 12.09 -17.37
C ASP A 65 -7.22 12.00 -15.85
N ALA A 66 -7.99 12.80 -15.11
CA ALA A 66 -8.06 12.73 -13.65
C ALA A 66 -8.61 11.37 -13.19
N LYS A 67 -9.71 10.90 -13.78
CA LYS A 67 -10.31 9.60 -13.46
C LYS A 67 -9.37 8.43 -13.79
N LEU A 68 -8.63 8.52 -14.88
CA LEU A 68 -7.61 7.52 -15.25
C LEU A 68 -6.48 7.51 -14.23
N ALA A 69 -5.97 8.68 -13.84
CA ALA A 69 -4.94 8.80 -12.82
C ALA A 69 -5.40 8.21 -11.47
N ASP A 70 -6.63 8.50 -11.05
CA ASP A 70 -7.21 7.95 -9.81
C ASP A 70 -7.33 6.41 -9.86
N LYS A 71 -7.79 5.86 -11.00
CA LYS A 71 -7.87 4.40 -11.18
C LYS A 71 -6.50 3.73 -11.16
N ILE A 72 -5.51 4.34 -11.80
CA ILE A 72 -4.12 3.84 -11.75
C ILE A 72 -3.61 3.91 -10.31
N HIS A 73 -3.79 5.04 -9.62
CA HIS A 73 -3.36 5.22 -8.24
C HIS A 73 -3.98 4.18 -7.30
N ALA A 74 -5.27 3.89 -7.47
CA ALA A 74 -5.97 2.90 -6.65
C ALA A 74 -5.37 1.48 -6.77
N THR A 75 -4.67 1.16 -7.86
CA THR A 75 -3.99 -0.14 -8.01
C THR A 75 -2.85 -0.32 -6.99
N GLY A 76 -2.32 0.74 -6.40
CA GLY A 76 -1.33 0.65 -5.32
C GLY A 76 -1.83 -0.11 -4.08
N LEU A 77 -3.15 -0.24 -3.93
CA LEU A 77 -3.78 -1.02 -2.86
C LEU A 77 -4.28 -2.40 -3.32
N ASP A 78 -4.03 -2.77 -4.58
CA ASP A 78 -4.44 -4.02 -5.20
C ASP A 78 -3.23 -4.85 -5.60
N GLY A 79 -2.96 -5.94 -4.88
CA GLY A 79 -1.85 -6.83 -5.17
C GLY A 79 -1.92 -7.59 -6.49
N ALA A 80 -3.04 -7.50 -7.25
CA ALA A 80 -3.09 -8.03 -8.62
C ALA A 80 -2.27 -7.15 -9.59
N PHE A 81 -2.27 -5.84 -9.39
CA PHE A 81 -1.71 -4.87 -10.34
C PHE A 81 -0.65 -3.95 -9.74
N GLY A 82 -0.79 -3.56 -8.48
CA GLY A 82 0.20 -2.75 -7.78
C GLY A 82 1.52 -3.50 -7.58
N GLN A 83 2.51 -2.81 -7.04
CA GLN A 83 3.85 -3.37 -6.79
C GLN A 83 4.30 -3.06 -5.37
N VAL A 84 5.03 -4.00 -4.76
CA VAL A 84 5.78 -3.76 -3.53
C VAL A 84 7.03 -2.95 -3.87
N LEU A 85 7.19 -1.80 -3.22
CA LEU A 85 8.38 -0.96 -3.39
C LEU A 85 9.38 -1.16 -2.27
N CYS A 86 8.89 -1.26 -1.03
CA CYS A 86 9.70 -1.42 0.16
C CYS A 86 9.05 -2.43 1.12
N ILE A 87 9.86 -3.20 1.81
CA ILE A 87 9.47 -4.05 2.94
C ILE A 87 10.38 -3.70 4.10
N GLY A 88 9.79 -3.36 5.25
CA GLY A 88 10.48 -3.18 6.52
C GLY A 88 10.18 -4.34 7.45
N TRP A 89 11.19 -4.88 8.15
CA TRP A 89 10.96 -5.93 9.15
C TRP A 89 11.97 -5.95 10.28
N ALA A 90 11.59 -6.55 11.38
CA ALA A 90 12.47 -6.79 12.51
C ALA A 90 12.08 -8.06 13.27
N TRP A 91 13.07 -8.84 13.68
CA TRP A 91 12.89 -9.97 14.58
C TRP A 91 13.04 -9.54 16.02
N ASN A 92 12.03 -9.77 16.85
CA ASN A 92 12.05 -9.45 18.28
C ASN A 92 12.55 -8.02 18.54
N ASP A 93 13.58 -7.87 19.37
CA ASP A 93 14.24 -6.59 19.66
C ASP A 93 15.44 -6.29 18.76
N GLY A 94 15.61 -7.10 17.70
CA GLY A 94 16.70 -6.96 16.76
C GLY A 94 16.61 -5.67 15.90
N PRO A 95 17.63 -5.43 15.09
CA PRO A 95 17.65 -4.27 14.20
C PRO A 95 16.53 -4.34 13.18
N ILE A 96 15.99 -3.17 12.83
CA ILE A 96 15.05 -3.07 11.71
C ILE A 96 15.86 -3.14 10.42
N ARG A 97 15.39 -3.95 9.50
CA ARG A 97 15.92 -4.11 8.15
C ARG A 97 14.90 -3.59 7.15
N THR A 98 15.37 -3.14 6.01
CA THR A 98 14.54 -2.77 4.88
C THR A 98 15.12 -3.34 3.59
N ALA A 99 14.26 -3.92 2.76
CA ALA A 99 14.55 -4.22 1.37
C ALA A 99 13.70 -3.29 0.51
N TYR A 100 14.28 -2.64 -0.48
CA TYR A 100 13.55 -1.74 -1.36
C TYR A 100 14.19 -1.66 -2.74
N SER A 101 13.37 -1.38 -3.74
CA SER A 101 13.84 -1.18 -5.10
C SER A 101 14.05 0.30 -5.37
N THR A 102 15.16 0.63 -6.04
CA THR A 102 15.40 1.93 -6.68
C THR A 102 14.88 1.98 -8.12
N SER A 103 14.30 0.87 -8.59
CA SER A 103 13.71 0.71 -9.90
C SER A 103 12.22 0.45 -9.78
N LEU A 104 11.43 1.14 -10.57
CA LEU A 104 9.97 0.96 -10.63
C LEU A 104 9.57 -0.23 -11.53
N THR A 105 10.51 -1.10 -11.90
CA THR A 105 10.25 -2.29 -12.73
C THR A 105 9.89 -3.51 -11.89
N GLY A 106 9.19 -4.48 -12.50
CA GLY A 106 8.87 -5.74 -11.84
C GLY A 106 10.08 -6.57 -11.38
N ALA A 107 11.26 -6.39 -12.00
CA ALA A 107 12.51 -7.04 -11.57
C ALA A 107 12.94 -6.53 -10.19
N GLY A 108 12.88 -5.21 -9.97
CA GLY A 108 13.22 -4.62 -8.67
C GLY A 108 12.25 -5.08 -7.57
N GLU A 109 10.96 -5.19 -7.86
CA GLU A 109 9.97 -5.75 -6.93
C GLU A 109 10.28 -7.21 -6.57
N HIS A 110 10.63 -8.04 -7.57
CA HIS A 110 11.00 -9.43 -7.37
C HIS A 110 12.14 -9.57 -6.36
N ASP A 111 13.20 -8.81 -6.54
CA ASP A 111 14.37 -8.86 -5.67
C ASP A 111 14.08 -8.37 -4.26
N THR A 112 13.25 -7.34 -4.11
CA THR A 112 12.80 -6.81 -2.81
C THR A 112 12.04 -7.88 -2.01
N ILE A 113 11.09 -8.58 -2.65
CA ILE A 113 10.32 -9.65 -2.00
C ILE A 113 11.22 -10.85 -1.69
N LEU A 114 12.12 -11.20 -2.61
CA LEU A 114 13.02 -12.34 -2.42
C LEU A 114 13.99 -12.10 -1.27
N GLU A 115 14.56 -10.90 -1.12
CA GLU A 115 15.44 -10.53 -0.01
C GLU A 115 14.73 -10.73 1.34
N PHE A 116 13.50 -10.21 1.47
CA PHE A 116 12.69 -10.43 2.67
C PHE A 116 12.44 -11.91 2.95
N PHE A 117 12.06 -12.69 1.93
CA PHE A 117 11.78 -14.12 2.10
C PHE A 117 13.02 -14.95 2.47
N LEU A 118 14.20 -14.57 1.97
CA LEU A 118 15.46 -15.24 2.28
C LEU A 118 15.93 -15.00 3.73
N ASP A 119 15.49 -13.91 4.35
CA ASP A 119 15.79 -13.65 5.77
C ASP A 119 14.86 -14.44 6.72
N MET A 120 13.84 -15.12 6.19
CA MET A 120 12.97 -15.96 6.99
C MET A 120 13.68 -17.26 7.36
N PRO A 121 13.56 -17.72 8.62
CA PRO A 121 14.18 -18.95 9.04
C PRO A 121 13.68 -20.15 8.24
N ALA A 122 14.59 -21.02 7.85
CA ALA A 122 14.24 -22.29 7.22
C ALA A 122 13.49 -23.18 8.23
N GLY A 123 12.27 -23.61 7.86
CA GLY A 123 11.42 -24.49 8.66
C GLY A 123 10.29 -23.80 9.39
N PHE A 124 9.42 -24.60 10.01
CA PHE A 124 8.25 -24.11 10.77
C PHE A 124 8.67 -23.55 12.13
N ARG A 125 9.35 -22.41 12.16
CA ARG A 125 9.42 -21.63 13.39
C ARG A 125 8.09 -20.89 13.52
N LYS A 126 7.32 -21.22 14.54
CA LYS A 126 6.12 -20.46 14.88
C LYS A 126 6.56 -19.08 15.41
N ALA A 127 6.55 -18.10 14.54
CA ALA A 127 6.64 -16.70 14.92
C ALA A 127 5.25 -16.09 14.88
N CYS A 128 5.00 -15.13 15.78
CA CYS A 128 3.85 -14.25 15.66
C CYS A 128 4.23 -13.11 14.71
N ILE A 129 3.48 -12.95 13.63
CA ILE A 129 3.64 -11.78 12.74
C ILE A 129 2.90 -10.60 13.36
N VAL A 130 3.59 -9.50 13.54
CA VAL A 130 3.07 -8.27 14.13
C VAL A 130 3.11 -7.15 13.11
N GLY A 131 1.99 -6.48 12.92
CA GLY A 131 1.89 -5.33 12.02
C GLY A 131 0.64 -4.50 12.31
N HIS A 132 0.44 -3.45 11.55
CA HIS A 132 -0.76 -2.61 11.63
C HIS A 132 -1.62 -2.81 10.38
N ASN A 133 -2.79 -3.43 10.51
CA ASN A 133 -3.60 -3.93 9.39
C ASN A 133 -2.91 -5.04 8.58
N VAL A 134 -1.98 -5.72 9.19
CA VAL A 134 -1.03 -6.63 8.54
C VAL A 134 -1.71 -7.82 7.89
N ALA A 135 -2.74 -8.37 8.50
CA ALA A 135 -3.45 -9.54 7.96
C ALA A 135 -4.28 -9.19 6.72
N ALA A 136 -4.92 -8.03 6.72
CA ALA A 136 -5.81 -7.63 5.63
C ALA A 136 -5.06 -6.94 4.49
N PHE A 137 -3.91 -6.32 4.74
CA PHE A 137 -3.14 -5.62 3.74
C PHE A 137 -1.78 -6.26 3.46
N ASP A 138 -0.79 -6.12 4.32
CA ASP A 138 0.61 -6.48 4.04
C ASP A 138 0.79 -7.93 3.62
N LEU A 139 0.34 -8.87 4.45
CA LEU A 139 0.47 -10.30 4.15
C LEU A 139 -0.33 -10.70 2.92
N ARG A 140 -1.52 -10.12 2.78
CA ARG A 140 -2.36 -10.41 1.62
C ARG A 140 -1.71 -9.91 0.34
N PHE A 141 -1.21 -8.68 0.34
CA PHE A 141 -0.54 -8.06 -0.79
C PHE A 141 0.72 -8.83 -1.18
N LEU A 142 1.60 -9.13 -0.20
CA LEU A 142 2.81 -9.95 -0.41
C LEU A 142 2.48 -11.32 -1.00
N LYS A 143 1.44 -12.00 -0.49
CA LYS A 143 1.00 -13.28 -1.05
C LYS A 143 0.57 -13.16 -2.50
N GLN A 144 -0.23 -12.14 -2.82
CA GLN A 144 -0.71 -11.89 -4.19
C GLN A 144 0.47 -11.60 -5.11
N ARG A 145 1.41 -10.73 -4.70
CA ARG A 145 2.61 -10.42 -5.50
C ARG A 145 3.52 -11.63 -5.69
N ALA A 146 3.72 -12.41 -4.64
CA ALA A 146 4.48 -13.65 -4.75
C ALA A 146 3.88 -14.61 -5.81
N MET A 147 2.56 -14.76 -5.84
CA MET A 147 1.87 -15.57 -6.86
C MET A 147 2.02 -14.97 -8.26
N VAL A 148 1.85 -13.66 -8.42
CA VAL A 148 1.96 -12.96 -9.72
C VAL A 148 3.37 -13.06 -10.28
N LEU A 149 4.39 -12.95 -9.42
CA LEU A 149 5.80 -12.99 -9.79
C LEU A 149 6.40 -14.40 -9.85
N GLY A 150 5.64 -15.43 -9.46
CA GLY A 150 6.12 -16.81 -9.41
C GLY A 150 7.15 -17.07 -8.30
N ILE A 151 7.17 -16.25 -7.26
CA ILE A 151 8.06 -16.40 -6.11
C ILE A 151 7.40 -17.37 -5.13
N ARG A 152 8.11 -18.42 -4.74
CA ARG A 152 7.61 -19.34 -3.72
C ARG A 152 7.79 -18.73 -2.34
N PRO A 153 6.71 -18.44 -1.61
CA PRO A 153 6.83 -17.86 -0.28
C PRO A 153 7.33 -18.92 0.74
N PRO A 154 8.03 -18.49 1.80
CA PRO A 154 8.45 -19.39 2.88
C PRO A 154 7.25 -19.90 3.67
N LEU A 155 7.30 -21.17 4.08
CA LEU A 155 6.24 -21.80 4.86
C LEU A 155 6.11 -21.25 6.29
N SER A 156 7.10 -20.49 6.74
CA SER A 156 7.11 -19.83 8.05
C SER A 156 6.18 -18.62 8.15
N ILE A 157 5.77 -18.03 7.00
CA ILE A 157 4.82 -16.90 6.98
C ILE A 157 3.39 -17.43 6.87
N PRO A 158 2.52 -17.18 7.86
CA PRO A 158 1.16 -17.68 7.90
C PRO A 158 0.20 -16.82 7.05
N PHE A 159 0.37 -16.80 5.75
CA PHE A 159 -0.41 -15.95 4.82
C PHE A 159 -1.93 -16.18 4.85
N ASP A 160 -2.38 -17.31 5.36
CA ASP A 160 -3.81 -17.66 5.45
C ASP A 160 -4.37 -17.48 6.86
N ALA A 161 -3.54 -17.00 7.81
CA ALA A 161 -3.97 -16.75 9.17
C ALA A 161 -5.03 -15.64 9.24
N LYS A 162 -5.95 -15.79 10.17
CA LYS A 162 -6.97 -14.79 10.45
C LYS A 162 -6.42 -13.73 11.41
N PRO A 163 -6.95 -12.50 11.41
CA PRO A 163 -6.49 -11.44 12.31
C PRO A 163 -6.57 -11.77 13.82
N TRP A 164 -7.26 -12.85 14.18
CA TRP A 164 -7.42 -13.32 15.56
C TRP A 164 -6.68 -14.64 15.84
N ASP A 165 -5.91 -15.16 14.88
CA ASP A 165 -5.10 -16.35 15.09
C ASP A 165 -3.84 -15.99 15.89
N ASP A 166 -3.36 -16.90 16.74
CA ASP A 166 -2.14 -16.70 17.55
C ASP A 166 -0.87 -16.43 16.73
N ALA A 167 -0.91 -16.77 15.43
CA ALA A 167 0.17 -16.49 14.48
C ALA A 167 0.23 -15.03 14.03
N ILE A 168 -0.78 -14.21 14.33
CA ILE A 168 -0.90 -12.82 13.93
C ILE A 168 -1.23 -11.96 15.15
N PHE A 169 -0.54 -10.84 15.29
CA PHE A 169 -0.92 -9.76 16.18
C PHE A 169 -1.11 -8.48 15.34
N ASP A 170 -2.33 -8.26 14.90
CA ASP A 170 -2.69 -7.05 14.15
C ASP A 170 -3.06 -5.93 15.12
N THR A 171 -2.19 -4.93 15.26
CA THR A 171 -2.38 -3.84 16.23
C THR A 171 -3.64 -3.03 15.97
N MET A 172 -4.09 -2.91 14.72
CA MET A 172 -5.35 -2.25 14.38
C MET A 172 -6.55 -3.06 14.91
N VAL A 173 -6.58 -4.36 14.63
CA VAL A 173 -7.68 -5.24 15.02
C VAL A 173 -7.73 -5.44 16.53
N GLN A 174 -6.57 -5.63 17.16
CA GLN A 174 -6.47 -5.83 18.62
C GLN A 174 -6.96 -4.60 19.40
N PHE A 175 -6.73 -3.40 18.89
CA PHE A 175 -7.17 -2.16 19.55
C PHE A 175 -8.61 -1.77 19.19
N ALA A 176 -8.94 -1.74 17.90
CA ALA A 176 -10.23 -1.24 17.43
C ALA A 176 -11.35 -2.30 17.42
N GLY A 177 -10.99 -3.57 17.38
CA GLY A 177 -11.90 -4.69 17.19
C GLY A 177 -12.10 -5.06 15.71
N VAL A 178 -12.59 -6.27 15.48
CA VAL A 178 -12.83 -6.81 14.13
C VAL A 178 -13.82 -5.93 13.36
N GLY A 179 -13.45 -5.59 12.11
CA GLY A 179 -14.28 -4.76 11.22
C GLY A 179 -14.27 -3.26 11.53
N LYS A 180 -13.47 -2.84 12.50
CA LYS A 180 -13.22 -1.40 12.79
C LYS A 180 -11.79 -1.04 12.45
N THR A 181 -11.57 0.24 12.19
CA THR A 181 -10.26 0.78 11.82
C THR A 181 -9.80 1.88 12.77
N ILE A 182 -8.51 1.96 12.95
CA ILE A 182 -7.80 3.07 13.58
C ILE A 182 -6.49 3.24 12.80
N SER A 183 -6.07 4.47 12.53
CA SER A 183 -4.77 4.69 11.88
C SER A 183 -3.62 4.49 12.86
N LEU A 184 -2.45 4.10 12.34
CA LEU A 184 -1.23 3.96 13.14
C LEU A 184 -0.87 5.28 13.86
N ASP A 185 -1.01 6.43 13.17
CA ASP A 185 -0.81 7.76 13.76
C ASP A 185 -1.70 8.01 14.96
N LYS A 186 -3.01 7.75 14.83
CA LYS A 186 -3.96 7.91 15.93
C LYS A 186 -3.63 6.98 17.09
N LEU A 187 -3.18 5.77 16.80
CA LEU A 187 -2.80 4.79 17.81
C LEU A 187 -1.53 5.23 18.54
N CYS A 188 -0.51 5.73 17.83
CA CYS A 188 0.69 6.33 18.42
C CYS A 188 0.32 7.46 19.40
N ARG A 189 -0.52 8.39 18.97
CA ARG A 189 -0.98 9.50 19.82
C ARG A 189 -1.74 9.03 21.05
N ALA A 190 -2.58 7.99 20.92
CA ALA A 190 -3.30 7.41 22.05
C ALA A 190 -2.36 6.83 23.11
N PHE A 191 -1.21 6.31 22.70
CA PHE A 191 -0.15 5.82 23.59
C PHE A 191 0.87 6.90 23.99
N GLY A 192 0.66 8.17 23.64
CA GLY A 192 1.60 9.28 23.97
C GLY A 192 2.94 9.18 23.24
N MET A 193 2.96 8.49 22.08
CA MET A 193 4.12 8.41 21.20
C MET A 193 4.08 9.53 20.15
N GLU A 194 5.22 9.83 19.55
CA GLU A 194 5.25 10.64 18.34
C GLU A 194 4.39 9.99 17.25
N GLY A 195 3.48 10.77 16.68
CA GLY A 195 2.67 10.35 15.55
C GLY A 195 3.49 10.17 14.27
N LYS A 196 2.82 9.99 13.15
CA LYS A 196 3.47 10.06 11.83
C LYS A 196 4.10 11.44 11.67
N GLY A 197 5.32 11.45 11.09
CA GLY A 197 5.95 12.66 10.62
C GLY A 197 5.17 13.31 9.46
N GLU A 198 5.88 14.05 8.61
CA GLU A 198 5.29 14.73 7.46
C GLU A 198 4.89 13.77 6.32
N ILE A 199 5.42 12.52 6.32
CA ILE A 199 5.18 11.52 5.27
C ILE A 199 4.00 10.62 5.64
N SER A 200 3.15 10.35 4.66
CA SER A 200 2.04 9.40 4.73
C SER A 200 2.11 8.39 3.59
N GLY A 201 1.33 7.30 3.65
CA GLY A 201 1.25 6.34 2.55
C GLY A 201 0.83 6.96 1.20
N ALA A 202 0.09 8.07 1.22
CA ALA A 202 -0.28 8.80 0.00
C ALA A 202 0.92 9.50 -0.67
N ASP A 203 1.98 9.78 0.08
CA ASP A 203 3.18 10.45 -0.41
C ASP A 203 4.17 9.47 -1.05
N VAL A 204 4.02 8.16 -0.80
CA VAL A 204 4.95 7.12 -1.27
C VAL A 204 5.08 7.13 -2.79
N TRP A 205 3.97 7.21 -3.52
CA TRP A 205 4.03 7.25 -4.98
C TRP A 205 4.69 8.52 -5.54
N PRO A 206 4.31 9.73 -5.14
CA PRO A 206 5.03 10.96 -5.53
C PRO A 206 6.53 10.92 -5.18
N MET A 207 6.88 10.40 -4.02
CA MET A 207 8.28 10.25 -3.60
C MET A 207 9.04 9.26 -4.48
N ALA A 208 8.43 8.11 -4.81
CA ALA A 208 9.02 7.13 -5.71
C ALA A 208 9.27 7.71 -7.10
N GLN A 209 8.32 8.49 -7.65
CA GLN A 209 8.49 9.22 -8.91
C GLN A 209 9.63 10.24 -8.85
N ALA A 210 9.87 10.84 -7.69
CA ALA A 210 10.97 11.77 -7.45
C ALA A 210 12.31 11.08 -7.13
N GLY A 211 12.36 9.75 -7.10
CA GLY A 211 13.58 8.98 -6.78
C GLY A 211 14.00 9.02 -5.30
N ARG A 212 13.07 9.37 -4.38
CA ARG A 212 13.33 9.51 -2.93
C ARG A 212 13.20 8.15 -2.20
N PHE A 213 13.83 7.12 -2.72
CA PHE A 213 13.67 5.74 -2.24
C PHE A 213 14.20 5.53 -0.83
N ASP A 214 15.33 6.16 -0.47
CA ASP A 214 15.90 6.05 0.88
C ASP A 214 14.97 6.64 1.95
N GLU A 215 14.25 7.70 1.62
CA GLU A 215 13.28 8.32 2.52
C GLU A 215 12.04 7.44 2.69
N ILE A 216 11.61 6.75 1.63
CA ILE A 216 10.53 5.77 1.71
C ILE A 216 10.95 4.58 2.59
N ALA A 217 12.18 4.09 2.42
CA ALA A 217 12.70 3.02 3.26
C ALA A 217 12.81 3.42 4.74
N ALA A 218 13.23 4.66 5.01
CA ALA A 218 13.27 5.20 6.37
C ALA A 218 11.86 5.34 6.98
N TYR A 219 10.89 5.75 6.19
CA TYR A 219 9.47 5.83 6.58
C TYR A 219 8.90 4.45 6.94
N CYS A 220 9.09 3.45 6.07
CA CYS A 220 8.68 2.06 6.31
C CYS A 220 9.35 1.49 7.59
N ALA A 221 10.67 1.75 7.78
CA ALA A 221 11.37 1.33 8.99
C ALA A 221 10.80 1.99 10.27
N ASP A 222 10.38 3.25 10.19
CA ASP A 222 9.78 3.96 11.31
C ASP A 222 8.39 3.41 11.65
N ASP A 223 7.59 3.00 10.65
CA ASP A 223 6.29 2.35 10.89
C ASP A 223 6.48 0.96 11.55
N VAL A 224 7.51 0.20 11.18
CA VAL A 224 7.92 -1.03 11.91
C VAL A 224 8.31 -0.74 13.36
N ARG A 225 9.12 0.31 13.60
CA ARG A 225 9.54 0.73 14.94
C ARG A 225 8.33 1.10 15.81
N LYS A 226 7.43 1.92 15.27
CA LYS A 226 6.20 2.35 15.96
C LYS A 226 5.29 1.17 16.28
N THR A 227 5.09 0.28 15.33
CA THR A 227 4.27 -0.93 15.50
C THR A 227 4.84 -1.82 16.60
N ARG A 228 6.17 -2.00 16.66
CA ARG A 228 6.84 -2.76 17.73
C ARG A 228 6.63 -2.13 19.10
N GLU A 229 6.75 -0.83 19.21
CA GLU A 229 6.53 -0.11 20.47
C GLU A 229 5.06 -0.19 20.93
N ILE A 230 4.12 -0.04 19.99
CA ILE A 230 2.68 -0.23 20.27
C ILE A 230 2.40 -1.66 20.75
N TRP A 231 2.96 -2.65 20.06
CA TRP A 231 2.82 -4.06 20.45
C TRP A 231 3.30 -4.32 21.88
N ARG A 232 4.47 -3.79 22.28
CA ARG A 232 4.99 -3.92 23.65
C ARG A 232 4.00 -3.38 24.67
N ARG A 233 3.42 -2.22 24.41
CA ARG A 233 2.43 -1.60 25.29
C ARG A 233 1.13 -2.37 25.34
N MET A 234 0.64 -2.85 24.21
CA MET A 234 -0.60 -3.62 24.14
C MET A 234 -0.48 -5.00 24.78
N THR A 235 0.70 -5.59 24.76
CA THR A 235 0.98 -6.88 25.41
C THR A 235 1.50 -6.73 26.84
N PHE A 236 1.62 -5.48 27.32
CA PHE A 236 2.19 -5.17 28.65
C PHE A 236 3.61 -5.71 28.85
N ALA A 237 4.37 -5.90 27.75
CA ALA A 237 5.69 -6.49 27.77
C ALA A 237 6.70 -5.70 28.61
N ASP A 238 6.53 -4.38 28.70
CA ASP A 238 7.41 -3.46 29.46
C ASP A 238 6.96 -3.28 30.91
N ILE A 239 5.76 -3.72 31.27
CA ILE A 239 5.31 -3.76 32.65
C ILE A 239 5.90 -5.04 33.23
N GLY A 240 7.12 -4.94 33.76
CA GLY A 240 7.76 -6.07 34.44
C GLY A 240 6.78 -6.74 35.38
N ALA A 241 6.87 -8.04 35.55
CA ALA A 241 6.04 -8.81 36.47
C ALA A 241 6.15 -8.24 37.90
N ALA A 242 5.43 -7.12 38.10
CA ALA A 242 5.15 -6.59 39.40
C ALA A 242 3.99 -7.39 39.98
N ALA A 243 4.32 -8.48 40.60
CA ALA A 243 3.45 -9.23 41.50
C ALA A 243 4.23 -9.75 42.65
#